data_f3e2902e72092267a0362ed08d6f423f
#
_entry.id   f3e2902e72092267a0362ed08d6f423f
#
_cell.length_a   1.000
_cell.length_b   1.000
_cell.length_c   1.000
_cell.angle_alpha   90.00
_cell.angle_beta   90.00
_cell.angle_gamma   90.00
#
_symmetry.space_group_name_H-M   'P 1'
#
loop_
_entity.id
_entity.type
_entity.pdbx_description
1 polymer ?
#
loop_
_entity_poly.entity_id
_entity_poly.type
_entity_poly.pdbx_seq_one_letter_code
_entity_poly.pdbx_strand_id
1 'polypeptide(L)'
;MNQKEIDHLESINSFYAKGDYMDQLSIEREIEIIKQYPVNGKSVLEVGCGSGYSTERLIKIFPDYEVIEPSQKNISLLKQKISNIICHNVLLEDFSSKRKYDYIFFLNIIEHVEDPIESLKALTSIVKDEGLIFISSPNCMSLNRRAGYKMGTLETYEKMAPKDYEVGHRRLYTVDMLTDHCNQAGLKVLSMKGIYLKPLSEKQMIELGDSVVRAFHALGEEIPQYCATIMAVATKKYY
;
A
#
# COMPACT_ATOMS: atom_id res chain seq x y z
N MET A 1 -19.46 -2.22 -13.45
CA MET A 1 -18.07 -2.72 -13.39
C MET A 1 -17.29 -2.14 -14.57
N ASN A 2 -16.21 -1.42 -14.34
CA ASN A 2 -15.38 -0.83 -15.40
C ASN A 2 -14.42 -1.89 -15.98
N GLN A 3 -14.86 -2.59 -17.05
CA GLN A 3 -14.09 -3.68 -17.68
C GLN A 3 -12.72 -3.21 -18.18
N LYS A 4 -12.62 -1.97 -18.67
CA LYS A 4 -11.33 -1.41 -19.13
C LYS A 4 -10.31 -1.29 -18.00
N GLU A 5 -10.75 -0.96 -16.79
CA GLU A 5 -9.90 -0.89 -15.60
C GLU A 5 -9.42 -2.28 -15.19
N ILE A 6 -10.31 -3.26 -15.20
CA ILE A 6 -9.95 -4.67 -14.91
C ILE A 6 -8.93 -5.19 -15.92
N ASP A 7 -9.16 -4.97 -17.22
CA ASP A 7 -8.24 -5.39 -18.28
C ASP A 7 -6.87 -4.72 -18.14
N HIS A 8 -6.84 -3.44 -17.73
CA HIS A 8 -5.60 -2.72 -17.43
C HIS A 8 -4.87 -3.36 -16.25
N LEU A 9 -5.56 -3.59 -15.13
CA LEU A 9 -4.97 -4.23 -13.94
C LEU A 9 -4.46 -5.65 -14.24
N GLU A 10 -5.16 -6.42 -15.07
CA GLU A 10 -4.68 -7.75 -15.50
C GLU A 10 -3.43 -7.69 -16.38
N SER A 11 -3.30 -6.65 -17.22
CA SER A 11 -2.13 -6.46 -18.09
C SER A 11 -0.84 -6.18 -17.29
N ILE A 12 -0.94 -5.50 -16.16
CA ILE A 12 0.21 -5.15 -15.30
C ILE A 12 0.55 -6.23 -14.25
N ASN A 13 -0.31 -7.23 -14.06
CA ASN A 13 -0.10 -8.29 -13.06
C ASN A 13 1.21 -9.06 -13.20
N SER A 14 1.76 -9.18 -14.40
CA SER A 14 3.03 -9.87 -14.62
C SER A 14 4.22 -9.20 -13.93
N PHE A 15 4.15 -7.91 -13.66
CA PHE A 15 5.18 -7.17 -12.94
C PHE A 15 5.14 -7.47 -11.44
N TYR A 16 3.94 -7.60 -10.86
CA TYR A 16 3.76 -7.93 -9.43
C TYR A 16 4.08 -9.39 -9.09
N ALA A 17 3.90 -10.29 -10.06
CA ALA A 17 4.18 -11.73 -9.84
C ALA A 17 5.66 -12.03 -9.55
N LYS A 18 6.57 -11.14 -9.90
CA LYS A 18 8.03 -11.36 -9.76
C LYS A 18 8.60 -10.86 -8.44
N GLY A 19 7.87 -10.06 -7.67
CA GLY A 19 8.23 -9.42 -6.40
C GLY A 19 9.73 -9.50 -6.09
N ASP A 20 10.47 -8.41 -6.26
CA ASP A 20 11.90 -8.44 -5.98
C ASP A 20 12.18 -8.45 -4.46
N TYR A 21 13.43 -8.67 -4.09
CA TYR A 21 13.86 -8.75 -2.70
C TYR A 21 13.50 -7.48 -1.88
N MET A 22 13.62 -6.31 -2.50
CA MET A 22 13.33 -5.03 -1.83
C MET A 22 11.83 -4.82 -1.63
N ASP A 23 11.00 -5.24 -2.59
CA ASP A 23 9.55 -5.23 -2.46
C ASP A 23 9.11 -6.11 -1.29
N GLN A 24 9.69 -7.32 -1.16
CA GLN A 24 9.41 -8.23 -0.06
C GLN A 24 9.80 -7.63 1.29
N LEU A 25 10.99 -7.03 1.42
CA LEU A 25 11.42 -6.35 2.64
C LEU A 25 10.52 -5.17 3.00
N SER A 26 10.05 -4.42 2.00
CA SER A 26 9.12 -3.31 2.22
C SER A 26 7.79 -3.81 2.78
N ILE A 27 7.23 -4.88 2.21
CA ILE A 27 6.01 -5.52 2.71
C ILE A 27 6.21 -6.07 4.12
N GLU A 28 7.34 -6.72 4.40
CA GLU A 28 7.67 -7.21 5.75
C GLU A 28 7.68 -6.05 6.75
N ARG A 29 8.25 -4.90 6.36
CA ARG A 29 8.25 -3.71 7.21
C ARG A 29 6.86 -3.13 7.43
N GLU A 30 6.00 -3.10 6.41
CA GLU A 30 4.58 -2.72 6.57
C GLU A 30 3.89 -3.62 7.60
N ILE A 31 4.10 -4.93 7.51
CA ILE A 31 3.54 -5.90 8.47
C ILE A 31 4.08 -5.68 9.89
N GLU A 32 5.37 -5.37 10.05
CA GLU A 32 5.94 -5.03 11.37
C GLU A 32 5.27 -3.79 11.98
N ILE A 33 5.00 -2.77 11.17
CA ILE A 33 4.28 -1.56 11.63
C ILE A 33 2.83 -1.91 11.99
N ILE A 34 2.13 -2.69 11.18
CA ILE A 34 0.76 -3.14 11.46
C ILE A 34 0.71 -3.91 12.80
N LYS A 35 1.69 -4.74 13.09
CA LYS A 35 1.79 -5.50 14.35
C LYS A 35 2.02 -4.64 15.60
N GLN A 36 2.34 -3.37 15.46
CA GLN A 36 2.40 -2.43 16.61
C GLN A 36 0.99 -2.11 17.15
N TYR A 37 -0.07 -2.45 16.40
CA TYR A 37 -1.47 -2.24 16.79
C TYR A 37 -2.10 -3.54 17.31
N PRO A 38 -3.18 -3.48 18.11
CA PRO A 38 -3.86 -4.67 18.62
C PRO A 38 -4.30 -5.62 17.50
N VAL A 39 -3.92 -6.90 17.60
CA VAL A 39 -4.19 -7.88 16.53
C VAL A 39 -5.32 -8.87 16.87
N ASN A 40 -5.53 -9.20 18.16
CA ASN A 40 -6.47 -10.22 18.58
C ASN A 40 -7.92 -9.84 18.30
N GLY A 41 -8.66 -10.75 17.67
CA GLY A 41 -10.09 -10.59 17.42
C GLY A 41 -10.45 -9.51 16.41
N LYS A 42 -9.49 -9.00 15.65
CA LYS A 42 -9.72 -7.96 14.64
C LYS A 42 -10.17 -8.56 13.32
N SER A 43 -11.25 -8.01 12.76
CA SER A 43 -11.71 -8.29 11.40
C SER A 43 -10.99 -7.39 10.40
N VAL A 44 -10.51 -7.97 9.31
CA VAL A 44 -9.67 -7.30 8.31
C VAL A 44 -10.25 -7.37 6.91
N LEU A 45 -10.15 -6.28 6.19
CA LEU A 45 -10.33 -6.22 4.73
C LEU A 45 -9.03 -5.73 4.09
N GLU A 46 -8.46 -6.53 3.20
CA GLU A 46 -7.36 -6.11 2.32
C GLU A 46 -7.92 -5.70 0.96
N VAL A 47 -7.48 -4.58 0.42
CA VAL A 47 -7.83 -4.11 -0.92
C VAL A 47 -6.63 -4.29 -1.83
N GLY A 48 -6.78 -5.17 -2.82
CA GLY A 48 -5.69 -5.57 -3.72
C GLY A 48 -4.71 -6.55 -3.06
N CYS A 49 -4.71 -7.80 -3.49
CA CYS A 49 -3.78 -8.80 -2.96
C CYS A 49 -2.50 -8.97 -3.79
N GLY A 50 -2.47 -8.45 -5.01
CA GLY A 50 -1.35 -8.61 -5.92
C GLY A 50 -0.87 -10.07 -6.04
N SER A 51 0.38 -10.34 -5.69
CA SER A 51 0.95 -11.71 -5.67
C SER A 51 0.48 -12.57 -4.49
N GLY A 52 -0.25 -12.00 -3.52
CA GLY A 52 -0.65 -12.65 -2.27
C GLY A 52 0.46 -12.69 -1.20
N TYR A 53 1.61 -12.04 -1.41
CA TYR A 53 2.72 -12.10 -0.48
C TYR A 53 2.40 -11.49 0.89
N SER A 54 1.72 -10.32 0.91
CA SER A 54 1.19 -9.69 2.13
C SER A 54 0.09 -10.55 2.76
N THR A 55 -0.88 -10.97 1.95
CA THR A 55 -2.05 -11.75 2.39
C THR A 55 -1.66 -13.04 3.11
N GLU A 56 -0.70 -13.81 2.56
CA GLU A 56 -0.21 -15.06 3.16
C GLU A 56 0.39 -14.88 4.56
N ARG A 57 0.90 -13.70 4.87
CA ARG A 57 1.50 -13.33 6.15
C ARG A 57 0.48 -12.76 7.11
N LEU A 58 -0.35 -11.85 6.62
CA LEU A 58 -1.33 -11.12 7.42
C LEU A 58 -2.48 -12.03 7.89
N ILE A 59 -2.93 -12.99 7.08
CA ILE A 59 -3.99 -13.92 7.48
C ILE A 59 -3.59 -14.83 8.66
N LYS A 60 -2.30 -15.07 8.85
CA LYS A 60 -1.78 -15.81 10.03
C LYS A 60 -1.87 -15.00 11.32
N ILE A 61 -1.93 -13.67 11.19
CA ILE A 61 -2.02 -12.72 12.30
C ILE A 61 -3.49 -12.39 12.56
N PHE A 62 -4.28 -12.25 11.49
CA PHE A 62 -5.70 -11.86 11.51
C PHE A 62 -6.54 -12.97 10.87
N PRO A 63 -7.05 -13.96 11.63
CA PRO A 63 -7.81 -15.07 11.04
C PRO A 63 -9.14 -14.67 10.39
N ASP A 64 -9.75 -13.57 10.82
CA ASP A 64 -10.97 -13.00 10.23
C ASP A 64 -10.60 -12.00 9.13
N TYR A 65 -10.36 -12.53 7.91
CA TYR A 65 -9.72 -11.81 6.81
C TYR A 65 -10.49 -11.98 5.50
N GLU A 66 -10.77 -10.88 4.84
CA GLU A 66 -11.38 -10.82 3.53
C GLU A 66 -10.53 -9.97 2.57
N VAL A 67 -10.67 -10.21 1.27
CA VAL A 67 -9.91 -9.51 0.23
C VAL A 67 -10.85 -8.99 -0.85
N ILE A 68 -10.65 -7.74 -1.28
CA ILE A 68 -11.18 -7.20 -2.53
C ILE A 68 -10.07 -7.30 -3.58
N GLU A 69 -10.34 -7.97 -4.70
CA GLU A 69 -9.39 -8.11 -5.79
C GLU A 69 -10.14 -8.19 -7.13
N PRO A 70 -9.98 -7.21 -8.03
CA PRO A 70 -10.69 -7.23 -9.32
C PRO A 70 -10.16 -8.29 -10.30
N SER A 71 -8.90 -8.72 -10.18
CA SER A 71 -8.32 -9.72 -11.07
C SER A 71 -8.70 -11.14 -10.65
N GLN A 72 -9.48 -11.83 -11.49
CA GLN A 72 -9.80 -13.24 -11.31
C GLN A 72 -8.54 -14.13 -11.32
N LYS A 73 -7.50 -13.73 -12.03
CA LYS A 73 -6.22 -14.42 -12.07
C LYS A 73 -5.53 -14.38 -10.70
N ASN A 74 -5.45 -13.19 -10.08
CA ASN A 74 -4.86 -13.03 -8.75
C ASN A 74 -5.65 -13.81 -7.69
N ILE A 75 -6.99 -13.75 -7.73
CA ILE A 75 -7.84 -14.55 -6.85
C ILE A 75 -7.54 -16.04 -7.00
N SER A 76 -7.40 -16.54 -8.23
CA SER A 76 -7.12 -17.94 -8.48
C SER A 76 -5.76 -18.35 -7.91
N LEU A 77 -4.73 -17.53 -8.09
CA LEU A 77 -3.40 -17.74 -7.51
C LEU A 77 -3.42 -17.69 -5.98
N LEU A 78 -4.14 -16.72 -5.41
CA LEU A 78 -4.26 -16.59 -3.96
C LEU A 78 -4.98 -17.81 -3.34
N LYS A 79 -6.06 -18.30 -3.96
CA LYS A 79 -6.82 -19.46 -3.49
C LYS A 79 -6.03 -20.79 -3.59
N GLN A 80 -5.04 -20.88 -4.49
CA GLN A 80 -4.11 -22.03 -4.51
C GLN A 80 -3.21 -22.05 -3.26
N LYS A 81 -2.89 -20.87 -2.71
CA LYS A 81 -2.05 -20.71 -1.50
C LYS A 81 -2.89 -20.77 -0.22
N ILE A 82 -4.09 -20.19 -0.25
CA ILE A 82 -5.00 -20.04 0.90
C ILE A 82 -6.41 -20.46 0.47
N SER A 83 -6.73 -21.74 0.61
CA SER A 83 -7.94 -22.36 0.05
C SER A 83 -9.27 -21.73 0.53
N ASN A 84 -9.33 -21.30 1.79
CA ASN A 84 -10.58 -20.83 2.43
C ASN A 84 -10.68 -19.31 2.51
N ILE A 85 -9.84 -18.56 1.78
CA ILE A 85 -9.90 -17.09 1.82
C ILE A 85 -11.15 -16.57 1.11
N ILE A 86 -11.81 -15.61 1.75
CA ILE A 86 -12.95 -14.91 1.16
C ILE A 86 -12.42 -13.81 0.26
N CYS A 87 -12.71 -13.90 -1.04
CA CYS A 87 -12.33 -12.90 -2.03
C CYS A 87 -13.57 -12.35 -2.72
N HIS A 88 -13.67 -11.03 -2.77
CA HIS A 88 -14.68 -10.28 -3.49
C HIS A 88 -14.08 -9.85 -4.85
N ASN A 89 -14.58 -10.44 -5.94
CA ASN A 89 -14.08 -10.14 -7.30
C ASN A 89 -14.76 -8.89 -7.86
N VAL A 90 -14.38 -7.75 -7.34
CA VAL A 90 -14.94 -6.43 -7.71
C VAL A 90 -13.86 -5.36 -7.59
N LEU A 91 -14.07 -4.23 -8.26
CA LEU A 91 -13.34 -2.99 -7.95
C LEU A 91 -13.79 -2.44 -6.60
N LEU A 92 -12.93 -1.69 -5.91
CA LEU A 92 -13.29 -1.08 -4.62
C LEU A 92 -14.50 -0.16 -4.74
N GLU A 93 -14.60 0.59 -5.83
CA GLU A 93 -15.68 1.52 -6.13
C GLU A 93 -17.05 0.84 -6.30
N ASP A 94 -17.03 -0.44 -6.72
CA ASP A 94 -18.23 -1.28 -6.89
C ASP A 94 -18.53 -2.13 -5.64
N PHE A 95 -17.63 -2.13 -4.65
CA PHE A 95 -17.80 -2.93 -3.43
C PHE A 95 -18.76 -2.28 -2.45
N SER A 96 -19.75 -3.02 -2.01
CA SER A 96 -20.64 -2.61 -0.93
C SER A 96 -20.78 -3.70 0.10
N SER A 97 -20.73 -3.35 1.38
CA SER A 97 -20.87 -4.30 2.47
C SER A 97 -21.62 -3.69 3.65
N LYS A 98 -22.52 -4.47 4.25
CA LYS A 98 -23.12 -4.14 5.56
C LYS A 98 -22.14 -4.43 6.70
N ARG A 99 -21.15 -5.29 6.45
CA ARG A 99 -20.07 -5.58 7.38
C ARG A 99 -19.14 -4.39 7.50
N LYS A 100 -18.70 -4.11 8.72
CA LYS A 100 -17.65 -3.14 9.03
C LYS A 100 -16.42 -3.89 9.55
N TYR A 101 -15.25 -3.36 9.20
CA TYR A 101 -13.97 -3.99 9.54
C TYR A 101 -13.25 -3.19 10.62
N ASP A 102 -12.52 -3.89 11.50
CA ASP A 102 -11.64 -3.27 12.47
C ASP A 102 -10.44 -2.62 11.79
N TYR A 103 -9.87 -3.33 10.80
CA TYR A 103 -8.75 -2.83 10.01
C TYR A 103 -9.03 -2.97 8.52
N ILE A 104 -8.57 -1.98 7.77
CA ILE A 104 -8.54 -2.01 6.31
C ILE A 104 -7.09 -1.80 5.87
N PHE A 105 -6.58 -2.69 5.04
CA PHE A 105 -5.26 -2.58 4.44
C PHE A 105 -5.39 -2.12 2.99
N PHE A 106 -4.88 -0.92 2.71
CA PHE A 106 -4.86 -0.26 1.42
C PHE A 106 -3.40 0.05 1.06
N LEU A 107 -2.63 -1.04 0.85
CA LEU A 107 -1.17 -1.01 0.78
C LEU A 107 -0.70 -0.95 -0.67
N ASN A 108 -0.08 0.17 -1.05
CA ASN A 108 0.40 0.45 -2.41
C ASN A 108 -0.71 0.27 -3.47
N ILE A 109 -1.89 0.82 -3.20
CA ILE A 109 -3.06 0.80 -4.08
C ILE A 109 -3.50 2.22 -4.45
N ILE A 110 -3.38 3.19 -3.53
CA ILE A 110 -3.90 4.55 -3.72
C ILE A 110 -3.28 5.27 -4.93
N GLU A 111 -2.07 4.92 -5.33
CA GLU A 111 -1.39 5.44 -6.52
C GLU A 111 -1.98 4.92 -7.83
N HIS A 112 -2.73 3.82 -7.79
CA HIS A 112 -3.32 3.16 -8.96
C HIS A 112 -4.76 3.60 -9.22
N VAL A 113 -5.54 3.91 -8.18
CA VAL A 113 -6.97 4.23 -8.33
C VAL A 113 -7.20 5.51 -9.14
N GLU A 114 -8.32 5.59 -9.82
CA GLU A 114 -8.68 6.74 -10.66
C GLU A 114 -8.94 7.98 -9.79
N ASP A 115 -9.83 7.85 -8.81
CA ASP A 115 -10.14 8.88 -7.82
C ASP A 115 -9.77 8.42 -6.39
N PRO A 116 -8.64 8.87 -5.83
CA PRO A 116 -8.20 8.46 -4.51
C PRO A 116 -9.11 8.96 -3.38
N ILE A 117 -9.78 10.09 -3.56
CA ILE A 117 -10.67 10.64 -2.52
C ILE A 117 -11.95 9.81 -2.44
N GLU A 118 -12.55 9.46 -3.57
CA GLU A 118 -13.74 8.61 -3.60
C GLU A 118 -13.40 7.19 -3.12
N SER A 119 -12.24 6.64 -3.50
CA SER A 119 -11.78 5.33 -2.97
C SER A 119 -11.62 5.37 -1.44
N LEU A 120 -11.01 6.43 -0.89
CA LEU A 120 -10.88 6.59 0.56
C LEU A 120 -12.25 6.79 1.26
N LYS A 121 -13.21 7.50 0.63
CA LYS A 121 -14.58 7.61 1.16
C LYS A 121 -15.28 6.26 1.20
N ALA A 122 -15.10 5.43 0.17
CA ALA A 122 -15.62 4.06 0.17
C ALA A 122 -15.06 3.27 1.37
N LEU A 123 -13.75 3.33 1.62
CA LEU A 123 -13.13 2.70 2.79
C LEU A 123 -13.65 3.28 4.12
N THR A 124 -13.81 4.60 4.20
CA THR A 124 -14.38 5.27 5.39
C THR A 124 -15.80 4.76 5.69
N SER A 125 -16.57 4.42 4.65
CA SER A 125 -17.92 3.91 4.80
C SER A 125 -17.99 2.52 5.44
N ILE A 126 -16.94 1.68 5.30
CA ILE A 126 -16.91 0.27 5.70
C ILE A 126 -15.94 -0.02 6.85
N VAL A 127 -15.13 0.91 7.29
CA VAL A 127 -14.33 0.78 8.51
C VAL A 127 -15.24 1.03 9.73
N LYS A 128 -14.99 0.35 10.86
CA LYS A 128 -15.67 0.60 12.15
C LYS A 128 -15.32 2.00 12.68
N ASP A 129 -16.08 2.51 13.62
CA ASP A 129 -15.87 3.86 14.15
C ASP A 129 -14.48 4.02 14.79
N GLU A 130 -14.02 3.06 15.59
CA GLU A 130 -12.66 3.03 16.15
C GLU A 130 -11.68 2.19 15.31
N GLY A 131 -12.07 1.85 14.09
CA GLY A 131 -11.25 1.06 13.16
C GLY A 131 -10.14 1.89 12.56
N LEU A 132 -9.13 1.18 12.03
CA LEU A 132 -7.96 1.79 11.40
C LEU A 132 -7.88 1.42 9.92
N ILE A 133 -7.44 2.39 9.12
CA ILE A 133 -7.07 2.18 7.72
C ILE A 133 -5.57 2.42 7.60
N PHE A 134 -4.85 1.43 7.09
CA PHE A 134 -3.43 1.51 6.79
C PHE A 134 -3.27 1.77 5.29
N ILE A 135 -2.72 2.91 4.93
CA ILE A 135 -2.64 3.40 3.55
C ILE A 135 -1.19 3.65 3.22
N SER A 136 -0.58 2.82 2.38
CA SER A 136 0.79 3.07 1.92
C SER A 136 0.85 3.45 0.45
N SER A 137 1.92 4.17 0.10
CA SER A 137 2.19 4.60 -1.28
C SER A 137 3.65 4.99 -1.48
N PRO A 138 4.18 4.87 -2.71
CA PRO A 138 5.48 5.45 -3.08
C PRO A 138 5.51 6.96 -2.86
N ASN A 139 6.65 7.44 -2.34
CA ASN A 139 6.88 8.85 -1.98
C ASN A 139 7.82 9.52 -2.98
N CYS A 140 7.34 10.57 -3.66
CA CYS A 140 8.16 11.36 -4.58
C CYS A 140 9.23 12.23 -3.89
N MET A 141 9.15 12.40 -2.57
CA MET A 141 10.13 13.17 -1.79
C MET A 141 11.23 12.31 -1.14
N SER A 142 11.35 11.04 -1.55
CA SER A 142 12.38 10.11 -1.04
C SER A 142 13.81 10.61 -1.29
N LEU A 143 14.75 10.19 -0.43
CA LEU A 143 16.15 10.67 -0.49
C LEU A 143 16.80 10.43 -1.86
N ASN A 144 16.61 9.23 -2.45
CA ASN A 144 17.17 8.93 -3.76
C ASN A 144 16.59 9.83 -4.86
N ARG A 145 15.29 10.17 -4.82
CA ARG A 145 14.67 11.08 -5.78
C ARG A 145 15.15 12.51 -5.59
N ARG A 146 15.31 12.96 -4.34
CA ARG A 146 15.90 14.27 -4.00
C ARG A 146 17.35 14.37 -4.49
N ALA A 147 18.13 13.33 -4.32
CA ALA A 147 19.49 13.25 -4.87
C ALA A 147 19.46 13.33 -6.40
N GLY A 148 18.59 12.55 -7.06
CA GLY A 148 18.43 12.57 -8.52
C GLY A 148 18.06 13.96 -9.06
N TYR A 149 17.17 14.68 -8.40
CA TYR A 149 16.83 16.07 -8.74
C TYR A 149 18.05 17.00 -8.62
N LYS A 150 18.80 16.92 -7.50
CA LYS A 150 20.00 17.73 -7.29
C LYS A 150 21.14 17.42 -8.27
N MET A 151 21.19 16.18 -8.76
CA MET A 151 22.14 15.74 -9.79
C MET A 151 21.69 16.09 -11.22
N GLY A 152 20.48 16.61 -11.41
CA GLY A 152 19.91 16.92 -12.72
C GLY A 152 19.48 15.67 -13.53
N THR A 153 19.40 14.49 -12.90
CA THR A 153 18.91 13.25 -13.52
C THR A 153 17.40 13.10 -13.41
N LEU A 154 16.75 13.91 -12.60
CA LEU A 154 15.33 13.99 -12.43
C LEU A 154 14.87 15.45 -12.58
N GLU A 155 13.92 15.71 -13.47
CA GLU A 155 13.44 17.09 -13.78
C GLU A 155 12.64 17.70 -12.64
N THR A 156 11.75 16.92 -12.01
CA THR A 156 10.95 17.31 -10.84
C THR A 156 10.84 16.12 -9.88
N TYR A 157 10.47 16.38 -8.63
CA TYR A 157 10.27 15.29 -7.65
C TYR A 157 9.11 14.37 -8.03
N GLU A 158 8.07 14.91 -8.67
CA GLU A 158 6.85 14.20 -9.07
C GLU A 158 6.99 13.44 -10.40
N LYS A 159 8.11 13.65 -11.14
CA LYS A 159 8.33 12.97 -12.41
C LYS A 159 8.31 11.46 -12.21
N MET A 160 7.32 10.80 -12.77
CA MET A 160 7.25 9.33 -12.75
C MET A 160 8.35 8.72 -13.63
N ALA A 161 8.97 7.65 -13.15
CA ALA A 161 9.93 6.86 -13.90
C ALA A 161 9.21 5.90 -14.88
N PRO A 162 9.87 5.40 -15.93
CA PRO A 162 9.27 4.40 -16.81
C PRO A 162 8.66 3.21 -16.05
N LYS A 163 9.33 2.70 -15.01
CA LYS A 163 8.82 1.62 -14.16
C LYS A 163 7.48 1.98 -13.50
N ASP A 164 7.28 3.24 -13.09
CA ASP A 164 6.01 3.68 -12.48
C ASP A 164 4.82 3.50 -13.44
N TYR A 165 5.02 3.85 -14.73
CA TYR A 165 3.98 3.63 -15.75
C TYR A 165 3.76 2.15 -16.06
N GLU A 166 4.84 1.36 -16.10
CA GLU A 166 4.76 -0.08 -16.38
C GLU A 166 3.97 -0.83 -15.30
N VAL A 167 4.09 -0.41 -14.03
CA VAL A 167 3.32 -0.99 -12.92
C VAL A 167 1.95 -0.32 -12.73
N GLY A 168 1.57 0.64 -13.59
CA GLY A 168 0.24 1.25 -13.60
C GLY A 168 0.05 2.38 -12.59
N HIS A 169 1.12 3.01 -12.08
CA HIS A 169 0.97 4.20 -11.26
C HIS A 169 0.35 5.33 -12.06
N ARG A 170 -0.55 6.07 -11.45
CA ARG A 170 -1.19 7.29 -11.98
C ARG A 170 -0.61 8.54 -11.33
N ARG A 171 0.01 8.39 -10.16
CA ARG A 171 0.58 9.46 -9.34
C ARG A 171 1.62 8.93 -8.36
N LEU A 172 2.41 9.87 -7.83
CA LEU A 172 3.26 9.65 -6.66
C LEU A 172 2.80 10.56 -5.53
N TYR A 173 3.02 10.18 -4.30
CA TYR A 173 2.57 10.93 -3.13
C TYR A 173 3.69 11.68 -2.44
N THR A 174 3.31 12.73 -1.71
CA THR A 174 4.06 13.27 -0.57
C THR A 174 3.29 12.97 0.71
N VAL A 175 3.92 13.16 1.87
CA VAL A 175 3.23 13.08 3.17
C VAL A 175 2.02 14.02 3.21
N ASP A 176 2.19 15.26 2.73
CA ASP A 176 1.12 16.27 2.74
C ASP A 176 -0.04 15.88 1.82
N MET A 177 0.25 15.43 0.58
CA MET A 177 -0.79 14.98 -0.35
C MET A 177 -1.60 13.81 0.21
N LEU A 178 -0.93 12.81 0.80
CA LEU A 178 -1.61 11.67 1.39
C LEU A 178 -2.49 12.09 2.57
N THR A 179 -1.96 12.99 3.41
CA THR A 179 -2.69 13.54 4.55
C THR A 179 -3.92 14.33 4.09
N ASP A 180 -3.77 15.14 3.05
CA ASP A 180 -4.87 15.95 2.49
C ASP A 180 -5.97 15.08 1.90
N HIS A 181 -5.64 14.05 1.13
CA HIS A 181 -6.63 13.11 0.59
C HIS A 181 -7.37 12.37 1.70
N CYS A 182 -6.66 11.90 2.75
CA CYS A 182 -7.30 11.33 3.94
C CYS A 182 -8.27 12.34 4.58
N ASN A 183 -7.85 13.59 4.75
CA ASN A 183 -8.68 14.63 5.36
C ASN A 183 -9.95 14.91 4.55
N GLN A 184 -9.84 14.99 3.22
CA GLN A 184 -10.97 15.22 2.31
C GLN A 184 -11.95 14.04 2.29
N ALA A 185 -11.45 12.82 2.55
CA ALA A 185 -12.27 11.61 2.65
C ALA A 185 -12.91 11.39 4.04
N GLY A 186 -12.79 12.35 4.97
CA GLY A 186 -13.35 12.23 6.32
C GLY A 186 -12.51 11.35 7.26
N LEU A 187 -11.23 11.17 6.95
CA LEU A 187 -10.28 10.45 7.79
C LEU A 187 -9.37 11.43 8.55
N LYS A 188 -8.95 11.02 9.75
CA LYS A 188 -7.91 11.65 10.54
C LYS A 188 -6.67 10.77 10.53
N VAL A 189 -5.55 11.27 10.03
CA VAL A 189 -4.26 10.58 10.13
C VAL A 189 -3.77 10.65 11.57
N LEU A 190 -3.59 9.49 12.20
CA LEU A 190 -3.10 9.33 13.57
C LEU A 190 -1.58 9.30 13.61
N SER A 191 -0.97 8.65 12.61
CA SER A 191 0.48 8.61 12.46
C SER A 191 0.87 8.46 11.00
N MET A 192 2.03 9.01 10.65
CA MET A 192 2.68 8.80 9.36
C MET A 192 3.98 8.02 9.61
N LYS A 193 4.14 6.88 8.94
CA LYS A 193 5.28 5.98 9.08
C LYS A 193 6.07 5.93 7.78
N GLY A 194 7.39 5.85 7.89
CA GLY A 194 8.25 5.57 6.74
C GLY A 194 8.58 4.08 6.68
N ILE A 195 8.52 3.53 5.49
CA ILE A 195 8.75 2.10 5.27
C ILE A 195 10.22 1.82 4.95
N TYR A 196 10.80 2.60 4.06
CA TYR A 196 12.15 2.37 3.57
C TYR A 196 12.88 3.67 3.28
N LEU A 197 13.88 3.99 4.12
CA LEU A 197 14.79 5.08 3.83
C LEU A 197 15.81 4.62 2.78
N LYS A 198 15.66 5.13 1.56
CA LYS A 198 16.45 4.74 0.37
C LYS A 198 17.40 5.86 -0.04
N PRO A 199 18.64 5.94 0.51
CA PRO A 199 19.59 6.98 0.14
C PRO A 199 20.26 6.74 -1.21
N LEU A 200 20.37 5.49 -1.65
CA LEU A 200 21.06 5.05 -2.86
C LEU A 200 20.11 4.30 -3.81
N SER A 201 20.59 3.93 -4.98
CA SER A 201 19.83 3.04 -5.87
C SER A 201 19.63 1.67 -5.21
N GLU A 202 18.59 0.97 -5.60
CA GLU A 202 18.26 -0.35 -5.05
C GLU A 202 19.41 -1.34 -5.18
N LYS A 203 20.06 -1.38 -6.34
CA LYS A 203 21.24 -2.22 -6.57
C LYS A 203 22.36 -1.92 -5.57
N GLN A 204 22.68 -0.64 -5.35
CA GLN A 204 23.72 -0.25 -4.38
C GLN A 204 23.32 -0.59 -2.94
N MET A 205 22.02 -0.44 -2.58
CA MET A 205 21.53 -0.82 -1.26
C MET A 205 21.70 -2.32 -1.00
N ILE A 206 21.39 -3.16 -1.97
CA ILE A 206 21.57 -4.62 -1.88
C ILE A 206 23.06 -4.97 -1.69
N GLU A 207 23.96 -4.30 -2.38
CA GLU A 207 25.42 -4.49 -2.25
C GLU A 207 25.96 -4.14 -0.85
N LEU A 208 25.27 -3.26 -0.10
CA LEU A 208 25.63 -2.95 1.30
C LEU A 208 25.31 -4.08 2.30
N GLY A 209 24.49 -5.03 1.89
CA GLY A 209 24.10 -6.18 2.69
C GLY A 209 22.84 -5.98 3.54
N ASP A 210 22.23 -7.09 3.90
CA ASP A 210 20.90 -7.15 4.54
C ASP A 210 20.80 -6.36 5.85
N SER A 211 21.82 -6.41 6.70
CA SER A 211 21.82 -5.69 7.99
C SER A 211 21.73 -4.18 7.81
N VAL A 212 22.42 -3.62 6.81
CA VAL A 212 22.39 -2.19 6.50
C VAL A 212 21.02 -1.80 5.92
N VAL A 213 20.49 -2.61 5.00
CA VAL A 213 19.16 -2.39 4.42
C VAL A 213 18.08 -2.37 5.52
N ARG A 214 18.08 -3.35 6.43
CA ARG A 214 17.13 -3.41 7.55
C ARG A 214 17.28 -2.25 8.53
N ALA A 215 18.52 -1.78 8.78
CA ALA A 215 18.73 -0.58 9.59
C ALA A 215 18.11 0.67 8.95
N PHE A 216 18.24 0.84 7.63
CA PHE A 216 17.57 1.93 6.91
C PHE A 216 16.04 1.79 6.87
N HIS A 217 15.50 0.57 6.84
CA HIS A 217 14.07 0.35 7.00
C HIS A 217 13.59 0.81 8.38
N ALA A 218 14.30 0.44 9.46
CA ALA A 218 13.96 0.84 10.82
C ALA A 218 14.05 2.37 11.00
N LEU A 219 15.16 2.98 10.54
CA LEU A 219 15.38 4.43 10.62
C LEU A 219 14.30 5.22 9.86
N GLY A 220 13.74 4.64 8.80
CA GLY A 220 12.67 5.27 8.03
C GLY A 220 11.46 5.65 8.87
N GLU A 221 11.16 4.91 9.95
CA GLU A 221 10.03 5.22 10.84
C GLU A 221 10.16 6.58 11.53
N GLU A 222 11.39 7.05 11.76
CA GLU A 222 11.68 8.34 12.41
C GLU A 222 11.59 9.52 11.44
N ILE A 223 11.80 9.29 10.13
CA ILE A 223 11.86 10.34 9.11
C ILE A 223 11.03 9.99 7.86
N PRO A 224 9.73 9.76 8.01
CA PRO A 224 8.86 9.24 6.95
C PRO A 224 8.88 10.08 5.68
N GLN A 225 9.02 11.41 5.79
CA GLN A 225 9.01 12.31 4.64
C GLN A 225 10.14 12.08 3.63
N TYR A 226 11.18 11.33 4.01
CA TYR A 226 12.33 11.01 3.15
C TYR A 226 12.39 9.54 2.70
N CYS A 227 11.45 8.73 3.14
CA CYS A 227 11.38 7.32 2.77
C CYS A 227 10.89 7.12 1.34
N ALA A 228 11.23 5.98 0.74
CA ALA A 228 10.77 5.60 -0.60
C ALA A 228 9.27 5.28 -0.60
N THR A 229 8.76 4.71 0.49
CA THR A 229 7.35 4.44 0.73
C THR A 229 6.93 5.05 2.05
N ILE A 230 5.75 5.63 2.11
CA ILE A 230 5.11 6.19 3.31
C ILE A 230 3.83 5.41 3.62
N MET A 231 3.47 5.32 4.89
CA MET A 231 2.22 4.72 5.35
C MET A 231 1.51 5.66 6.32
N ALA A 232 0.29 6.05 5.97
CA ALA A 232 -0.63 6.70 6.89
C ALA A 232 -1.43 5.64 7.66
N VAL A 233 -1.51 5.79 8.98
CA VAL A 233 -2.49 5.07 9.80
C VAL A 233 -3.58 6.06 10.17
N ALA A 234 -4.79 5.81 9.70
CA ALA A 234 -5.89 6.75 9.77
C ALA A 234 -7.15 6.11 10.40
N THR A 235 -7.99 6.92 10.98
CA THR A 235 -9.30 6.56 11.53
C THR A 235 -10.36 7.55 11.07
N LYS A 236 -11.65 7.23 11.26
CA LYS A 236 -12.72 8.17 10.98
C LYS A 236 -12.56 9.47 11.78
N LYS A 237 -12.90 10.59 11.17
CA LYS A 237 -13.15 11.83 11.92
C LYS A 237 -14.52 11.75 12.60
N TYR A 238 -14.54 12.07 13.88
CA TYR A 238 -15.79 12.39 14.59
C TYR A 238 -16.03 13.90 14.44
N TYR A 239 -17.21 14.26 14.00
CA TYR A 239 -17.69 15.64 13.94
C TYR A 239 -18.52 15.95 15.17
#